data_1ff7d2d89b8b8923eddffa2d2288ffcc
#
_entry.id   1ff7d2d89b8b8923eddffa2d2288ffcc
#
_cell.length_a   1.000
_cell.length_b   1.000
_cell.length_c   1.000
_cell.angle_alpha   90.00
_cell.angle_beta   90.00
_cell.angle_gamma   90.00
#
_symmetry.space_group_name_H-M   'P 1'
#
loop_
_entity.id
_entity.type
_entity.pdbx_description
1 polymer ?
#
loop_
_entity_poly.entity_id
_entity_poly.type
_entity_poly.pdbx_seq_one_letter_code
_entity_poly.pdbx_strand_id
1 'polypeptide(L)'
;CIRDRYGIVPVVVLQDAAKAEPLAEALCKGGLACAEVTFRTDAAEESIRIMSEKFPEMLVGAGTVLTTEQADRAVKAGAKFIVSPGLNPEVVKWCQAHEVPVIPGIVTPTEMEQAIGLGLTMVKFFPAEPAGGLKYIRAIAAPYTMMKFMPTGGINPQNVREYLAYDRIAACGGSWMVKNTMIENNEFDRIEELVKEAIEIVKESRT
;
A
#
# COMPACT_ATOMS: atom_id res chain seq x y z
N CYS A 1 -11.33 -7.95 0.51
CA CYS A 1 -9.97 -7.91 1.07
C CYS A 1 -8.96 -7.51 -0.01
N ILE A 2 -7.95 -6.70 0.32
CA ILE A 2 -6.87 -6.31 -0.62
C ILE A 2 -6.20 -7.55 -1.22
N ARG A 3 -6.01 -8.60 -0.41
CA ARG A 3 -5.43 -9.86 -0.83
C ARG A 3 -6.18 -10.49 -2.00
N ASP A 4 -7.48 -10.63 -1.86
CA ASP A 4 -8.28 -11.42 -2.81
C ASP A 4 -8.53 -10.65 -4.11
N ARG A 5 -8.49 -9.33 -4.05
CA ARG A 5 -8.88 -8.46 -5.15
C ARG A 5 -7.70 -7.97 -5.99
N TYR A 6 -6.56 -7.62 -5.36
CA TYR A 6 -5.51 -6.89 -6.06
C TYR A 6 -4.12 -7.55 -6.02
N GLY A 7 -3.68 -8.08 -4.88
CA GLY A 7 -2.34 -8.66 -4.72
C GLY A 7 -1.18 -7.67 -4.75
N ILE A 8 -1.35 -6.53 -5.40
CA ILE A 8 -0.40 -5.41 -5.46
C ILE A 8 -1.15 -4.13 -5.09
N VAL A 9 -0.46 -3.24 -4.36
CA VAL A 9 -0.93 -1.90 -4.03
C VAL A 9 0.06 -0.90 -4.59
N PRO A 10 -0.31 -0.09 -5.60
CA PRO A 10 0.52 1.00 -6.10
C PRO A 10 0.79 2.02 -5.01
N VAL A 11 2.07 2.27 -4.71
CA VAL A 11 2.51 3.29 -3.75
C VAL A 11 2.86 4.55 -4.52
N VAL A 12 2.02 5.57 -4.36
CA VAL A 12 1.99 6.77 -5.19
C VAL A 12 2.53 7.97 -4.41
N VAL A 13 3.37 8.77 -5.07
CA VAL A 13 3.75 10.11 -4.62
C VAL A 13 3.28 11.09 -5.68
N LEU A 14 2.43 12.05 -5.32
CA LEU A 14 1.93 13.09 -6.21
C LEU A 14 2.43 14.45 -5.73
N GLN A 15 3.11 15.18 -6.62
CA GLN A 15 3.55 16.56 -6.35
C GLN A 15 2.47 17.58 -6.74
N ASP A 16 1.59 17.20 -7.67
CA ASP A 16 0.49 18.01 -8.18
C ASP A 16 -0.81 17.20 -8.17
N ALA A 17 -1.81 17.70 -7.47
CA ALA A 17 -3.11 17.05 -7.36
C ALA A 17 -3.87 16.95 -8.70
N ALA A 18 -3.56 17.82 -9.68
CA ALA A 18 -4.13 17.72 -11.03
C ALA A 18 -3.77 16.41 -11.74
N LYS A 19 -2.71 15.73 -11.32
CA LYS A 19 -2.31 14.41 -11.84
C LYS A 19 -3.10 13.25 -11.24
N ALA A 20 -3.88 13.48 -10.19
CA ALA A 20 -4.60 12.41 -9.47
C ALA A 20 -5.67 11.76 -10.36
N GLU A 21 -6.46 12.55 -11.08
CA GLU A 21 -7.52 12.04 -11.94
C GLU A 21 -6.97 11.17 -13.10
N PRO A 22 -6.05 11.65 -13.96
CA PRO A 22 -5.53 10.83 -15.05
C PRO A 22 -4.75 9.60 -14.55
N LEU A 23 -4.10 9.68 -13.38
CA LEU A 23 -3.47 8.52 -12.77
C LEU A 23 -4.51 7.48 -12.31
N ALA A 24 -5.59 7.90 -11.65
CA ALA A 24 -6.66 7.00 -11.23
C ALA A 24 -7.31 6.32 -12.45
N GLU A 25 -7.53 7.06 -13.52
CA GLU A 25 -8.06 6.52 -14.77
C GLU A 25 -7.15 5.43 -15.35
N ALA A 26 -5.83 5.68 -15.42
CA ALA A 26 -4.84 4.71 -15.90
C ALA A 26 -4.79 3.45 -15.03
N LEU A 27 -4.83 3.60 -13.70
CA LEU A 27 -4.87 2.47 -12.75
C LEU A 27 -6.14 1.64 -12.95
N CYS A 28 -7.30 2.26 -13.05
CA CYS A 28 -8.58 1.58 -13.26
C CYS A 28 -8.63 0.86 -14.62
N LYS A 29 -8.21 1.51 -15.71
CA LYS A 29 -8.13 0.91 -17.05
C LYS A 29 -7.15 -0.26 -17.10
N GLY A 30 -6.05 -0.18 -16.36
CA GLY A 30 -5.09 -1.26 -16.20
C GLY A 30 -5.62 -2.44 -15.36
N GLY A 31 -6.76 -2.31 -14.71
CA GLY A 31 -7.39 -3.36 -13.89
C GLY A 31 -6.99 -3.33 -12.40
N LEU A 32 -6.31 -2.30 -11.94
CA LEU A 32 -5.86 -2.14 -10.56
C LEU A 32 -6.49 -0.90 -9.90
N ALA A 33 -7.80 -0.96 -9.66
CA ALA A 33 -8.55 0.12 -9.01
C ALA A 33 -8.19 0.25 -7.51
N CYS A 34 -6.91 0.51 -7.22
CA CYS A 34 -6.36 0.65 -5.88
C CYS A 34 -5.13 1.58 -5.91
N ALA A 35 -4.92 2.39 -4.87
CA ALA A 35 -3.70 3.18 -4.66
C ALA A 35 -3.47 3.50 -3.19
N GLU A 36 -2.19 3.49 -2.75
CA GLU A 36 -1.71 4.08 -1.51
C GLU A 36 -1.09 5.44 -1.86
N VAL A 37 -1.84 6.55 -1.66
CA VAL A 37 -1.32 7.90 -1.88
C VAL A 37 -0.57 8.36 -0.63
N THR A 38 0.72 8.66 -0.76
CA THR A 38 1.57 8.95 0.40
C THR A 38 1.49 10.40 0.85
N PHE A 39 1.35 10.63 2.16
CA PHE A 39 1.39 11.97 2.80
C PHE A 39 2.82 12.53 2.90
N ARG A 40 3.54 12.49 1.76
CA ARG A 40 4.89 13.06 1.61
C ARG A 40 4.91 14.43 0.94
N THR A 41 3.76 14.86 0.44
CA THR A 41 3.59 16.13 -0.30
C THR A 41 2.32 16.83 0.15
N ASP A 42 2.22 18.13 -0.07
CA ASP A 42 1.02 18.90 0.22
C ASP A 42 -0.16 18.54 -0.71
N ALA A 43 0.14 17.95 -1.87
CA ALA A 43 -0.88 17.50 -2.82
C ALA A 43 -1.61 16.21 -2.40
N ALA A 44 -1.13 15.48 -1.39
CA ALA A 44 -1.62 14.15 -1.06
C ALA A 44 -3.10 14.12 -0.68
N GLU A 45 -3.54 15.01 0.22
CA GLU A 45 -4.92 15.09 0.68
C GLU A 45 -5.88 15.38 -0.47
N GLU A 46 -5.58 16.40 -1.28
CA GLU A 46 -6.39 16.76 -2.43
C GLU A 46 -6.42 15.64 -3.49
N SER A 47 -5.30 14.96 -3.70
CA SER A 47 -5.22 13.82 -4.61
C SER A 47 -6.12 12.66 -4.16
N ILE A 48 -6.14 12.35 -2.86
CA ILE A 48 -7.04 11.33 -2.30
C ILE A 48 -8.49 11.74 -2.53
N ARG A 49 -8.84 13.01 -2.29
CA ARG A 49 -10.19 13.52 -2.49
C ARG A 49 -10.65 13.37 -3.94
N ILE A 50 -9.84 13.82 -4.89
CA ILE A 50 -10.13 13.70 -6.33
C ILE A 50 -10.34 12.24 -6.73
N MET A 51 -9.42 11.34 -6.34
CA MET A 51 -9.53 9.92 -6.66
C MET A 51 -10.79 9.29 -6.05
N SER A 52 -11.10 9.59 -4.79
CA SER A 52 -12.24 9.01 -4.08
C SER A 52 -13.57 9.50 -4.59
N GLU A 53 -13.68 10.77 -4.97
CA GLU A 53 -14.91 11.37 -5.51
C GLU A 53 -15.19 10.95 -6.96
N LYS A 54 -14.15 10.96 -7.82
CA LYS A 54 -14.31 10.68 -9.25
C LYS A 54 -14.31 9.17 -9.58
N PHE A 55 -13.70 8.35 -8.73
CA PHE A 55 -13.59 6.90 -8.91
C PHE A 55 -14.08 6.16 -7.66
N PRO A 56 -15.38 6.17 -7.35
CA PRO A 56 -15.94 5.65 -6.10
C PRO A 56 -15.70 4.13 -5.91
N GLU A 57 -15.47 3.38 -7.00
CA GLU A 57 -15.12 1.97 -6.98
C GLU A 57 -13.65 1.72 -6.61
N MET A 58 -12.80 2.75 -6.66
CA MET A 58 -11.38 2.64 -6.36
C MET A 58 -11.13 2.53 -4.86
N LEU A 59 -10.27 1.61 -4.47
CA LEU A 59 -9.79 1.48 -3.10
C LEU A 59 -8.61 2.43 -2.89
N VAL A 60 -8.90 3.67 -2.50
CA VAL A 60 -7.88 4.69 -2.20
C VAL A 60 -7.51 4.63 -0.74
N GLY A 61 -6.23 4.54 -0.42
CA GLY A 61 -5.69 4.64 0.92
C GLY A 61 -4.64 5.74 1.06
N ALA A 62 -4.34 6.10 2.29
CA ALA A 62 -3.27 7.05 2.61
C ALA A 62 -2.06 6.32 3.17
N GLY A 63 -0.89 6.56 2.59
CA GLY A 63 0.41 6.07 3.06
C GLY A 63 1.24 7.15 3.73
N THR A 64 2.28 6.73 4.46
CA THR A 64 3.18 7.64 5.19
C THR A 64 2.42 8.51 6.21
N VAL A 65 1.36 7.97 6.80
CA VAL A 65 0.60 8.64 7.86
C VAL A 65 1.34 8.45 9.18
N LEU A 66 1.79 9.53 9.80
CA LEU A 66 2.66 9.53 10.97
C LEU A 66 1.94 10.00 12.24
N THR A 67 0.84 10.75 12.09
CA THR A 67 0.09 11.34 13.20
C THR A 67 -1.41 11.10 13.07
N THR A 68 -2.14 11.26 14.17
CA THR A 68 -3.60 11.16 14.19
C THR A 68 -4.27 12.25 13.37
N GLU A 69 -3.69 13.46 13.31
CA GLU A 69 -4.15 14.57 12.48
C GLU A 69 -4.06 14.24 10.99
N GLN A 70 -2.96 13.60 10.57
CA GLN A 70 -2.84 13.14 9.19
C GLN A 70 -3.85 12.03 8.87
N ALA A 71 -4.10 11.12 9.81
CA ALA A 71 -5.12 10.07 9.67
C ALA A 71 -6.52 10.68 9.49
N ASP A 72 -6.89 11.67 10.33
CA ASP A 72 -8.16 12.38 10.26
C ASP A 72 -8.35 13.09 8.91
N ARG A 73 -7.34 13.83 8.46
CA ARG A 73 -7.34 14.52 7.17
C ARG A 73 -7.49 13.52 6.00
N ALA A 74 -6.75 12.41 6.06
CA ALA A 74 -6.81 11.38 5.03
C ALA A 74 -8.21 10.76 4.92
N VAL A 75 -8.82 10.42 6.05
CA VAL A 75 -10.17 9.83 6.10
C VAL A 75 -11.23 10.83 5.63
N LYS A 76 -11.13 12.08 6.03
CA LYS A 76 -12.02 13.16 5.55
C LYS A 76 -11.89 13.39 4.05
N ALA A 77 -10.70 13.19 3.48
CA ALA A 77 -10.47 13.24 2.04
C ALA A 77 -11.01 12.00 1.30
N GLY A 78 -11.45 10.95 2.01
CA GLY A 78 -12.04 9.74 1.42
C GLY A 78 -11.15 8.50 1.45
N ALA A 79 -10.00 8.53 2.15
CA ALA A 79 -9.16 7.34 2.31
C ALA A 79 -9.91 6.21 3.01
N LYS A 80 -9.85 5.01 2.44
CA LYS A 80 -10.52 3.80 2.93
C LYS A 80 -9.62 2.93 3.82
N PHE A 81 -8.32 3.19 3.85
CA PHE A 81 -7.35 2.53 4.71
C PHE A 81 -6.14 3.43 4.94
N ILE A 82 -5.43 3.19 6.03
CA ILE A 82 -4.25 3.94 6.44
C ILE A 82 -3.03 3.01 6.45
N VAL A 83 -1.90 3.52 5.98
CA VAL A 83 -0.61 2.84 6.01
C VAL A 83 0.44 3.77 6.60
N SER A 84 1.30 3.26 7.48
CA SER A 84 2.41 4.02 8.05
C SER A 84 3.75 3.30 7.83
N PRO A 85 4.88 4.01 7.81
CA PRO A 85 6.19 3.38 7.63
C PRO A 85 6.67 2.63 8.87
N GLY A 86 6.17 2.99 10.04
CA GLY A 86 6.46 2.37 11.33
C GLY A 86 5.19 2.18 12.15
N LEU A 87 5.32 1.54 13.31
CA LEU A 87 4.21 1.28 14.22
C LEU A 87 4.11 2.42 15.24
N ASN A 88 3.14 3.32 15.04
CA ASN A 88 2.73 4.31 16.02
C ASN A 88 1.42 3.85 16.68
N PRO A 89 1.45 3.46 17.98
CA PRO A 89 0.25 2.98 18.68
C PRO A 89 -0.90 3.98 18.70
N GLU A 90 -0.63 5.27 18.76
CA GLU A 90 -1.67 6.30 18.78
C GLU A 90 -2.43 6.38 17.45
N VAL A 91 -1.72 6.31 16.32
CA VAL A 91 -2.33 6.23 15.00
C VAL A 91 -3.16 4.96 14.86
N VAL A 92 -2.64 3.81 15.33
CA VAL A 92 -3.37 2.53 15.28
C VAL A 92 -4.67 2.61 16.08
N LYS A 93 -4.60 3.08 17.34
CA LYS A 93 -5.78 3.21 18.21
C LYS A 93 -6.80 4.20 17.63
N TRP A 94 -6.31 5.31 17.08
CA TRP A 94 -7.19 6.31 16.43
C TRP A 94 -7.95 5.66 15.26
N CYS A 95 -7.25 4.95 14.38
CA CYS A 95 -7.87 4.25 13.26
C CYS A 95 -8.90 3.21 13.72
N GLN A 96 -8.58 2.43 14.75
CA GLN A 96 -9.49 1.44 15.32
C GLN A 96 -10.76 2.08 15.91
N ALA A 97 -10.61 3.20 16.61
CA ALA A 97 -11.74 3.94 17.18
C ALA A 97 -12.68 4.55 16.11
N HIS A 98 -12.14 4.78 14.89
CA HIS A 98 -12.89 5.31 13.75
C HIS A 98 -13.25 4.22 12.71
N GLU A 99 -13.06 2.94 13.05
CA GLU A 99 -13.34 1.79 12.18
C GLU A 99 -12.61 1.84 10.83
N VAL A 100 -11.42 2.45 10.78
CA VAL A 100 -10.59 2.57 9.58
C VAL A 100 -9.51 1.49 9.61
N PRO A 101 -9.39 0.63 8.58
CA PRO A 101 -8.32 -0.33 8.47
C PRO A 101 -6.95 0.34 8.48
N VAL A 102 -6.02 -0.18 9.30
CA VAL A 102 -4.66 0.35 9.42
C VAL A 102 -3.62 -0.76 9.26
N ILE A 103 -2.56 -0.46 8.49
CA ILE A 103 -1.48 -1.39 8.19
C ILE A 103 -0.15 -0.69 8.57
N PRO A 104 0.26 -0.73 9.85
CA PRO A 104 1.50 -0.09 10.29
C PRO A 104 2.73 -0.88 9.85
N GLY A 105 3.84 -0.16 9.64
CA GLY A 105 5.13 -0.73 9.30
C GLY A 105 5.83 -1.37 10.50
N ILE A 106 6.49 -2.51 10.26
CA ILE A 106 7.36 -3.18 11.24
C ILE A 106 8.58 -3.79 10.52
N VAL A 107 9.62 -4.09 11.29
CA VAL A 107 10.77 -4.89 10.85
C VAL A 107 11.14 -5.96 11.89
N THR A 108 10.97 -5.68 13.17
CA THR A 108 11.48 -6.48 14.28
C THR A 108 10.40 -7.32 14.97
N PRO A 109 10.80 -8.43 15.66
CA PRO A 109 9.89 -9.19 16.51
C PRO A 109 9.21 -8.35 17.60
N THR A 110 9.91 -7.41 18.22
CA THR A 110 9.34 -6.52 19.25
C THR A 110 8.17 -5.69 18.69
N GLU A 111 8.33 -5.12 17.50
CA GLU A 111 7.26 -4.38 16.83
C GLU A 111 6.10 -5.30 16.42
N MET A 112 6.41 -6.54 16.05
CA MET A 112 5.40 -7.56 15.76
C MET A 112 4.54 -7.86 16.99
N GLU A 113 5.17 -8.06 18.17
CA GLU A 113 4.45 -8.30 19.43
C GLU A 113 3.60 -7.10 19.83
N GLN A 114 4.10 -5.87 19.60
CA GLN A 114 3.31 -4.66 19.80
C GLN A 114 2.09 -4.61 18.87
N ALA A 115 2.26 -4.96 17.59
CA ALA A 115 1.16 -5.02 16.62
C ALA A 115 0.10 -6.05 17.06
N ILE A 116 0.52 -7.23 17.51
CA ILE A 116 -0.37 -8.28 18.04
C ILE A 116 -1.09 -7.78 19.30
N GLY A 117 -0.38 -7.12 20.22
CA GLY A 117 -0.97 -6.53 21.43
C GLY A 117 -2.03 -5.46 21.12
N LEU A 118 -1.94 -4.80 19.97
CA LEU A 118 -2.94 -3.88 19.45
C LEU A 118 -4.07 -4.57 18.65
N GLY A 119 -4.11 -5.91 18.61
CA GLY A 119 -5.13 -6.68 17.92
C GLY A 119 -4.99 -6.71 16.40
N LEU A 120 -3.83 -6.33 15.85
CA LEU A 120 -3.59 -6.36 14.42
C LEU A 120 -3.27 -7.78 13.94
N THR A 121 -3.76 -8.12 12.75
CA THR A 121 -3.51 -9.40 12.06
C THR A 121 -2.74 -9.21 10.77
N MET A 122 -2.48 -7.95 10.37
CA MET A 122 -1.75 -7.59 9.17
C MET A 122 -0.86 -6.39 9.44
N VAL A 123 0.38 -6.44 8.96
CA VAL A 123 1.37 -5.37 9.08
C VAL A 123 2.07 -5.12 7.75
N LYS A 124 2.54 -3.90 7.54
CA LYS A 124 3.48 -3.58 6.47
C LYS A 124 4.88 -4.02 6.91
N PHE A 125 5.62 -4.68 6.04
CA PHE A 125 7.04 -4.94 6.24
C PHE A 125 7.85 -3.94 5.42
N PHE A 126 8.53 -3.00 6.09
CA PHE A 126 9.17 -1.86 5.41
C PHE A 126 10.46 -1.41 6.13
N PRO A 127 11.54 -1.13 5.39
CA PRO A 127 11.73 -1.34 3.94
C PRO A 127 12.09 -2.81 3.61
N ALA A 128 11.32 -3.46 2.72
CA ALA A 128 11.36 -4.92 2.58
C ALA A 128 12.72 -5.46 2.13
N GLU A 129 13.20 -5.10 0.96
CA GLU A 129 14.47 -5.61 0.44
C GLU A 129 15.68 -5.19 1.28
N PRO A 130 15.83 -3.90 1.68
CA PRO A 130 16.94 -3.50 2.54
C PRO A 130 16.95 -4.18 3.92
N ALA A 131 15.80 -4.60 4.44
CA ALA A 131 15.70 -5.29 5.73
C ALA A 131 15.92 -6.81 5.64
N GLY A 132 16.23 -7.35 4.45
CA GLY A 132 16.52 -8.77 4.26
C GLY A 132 15.46 -9.56 3.46
N GLY A 133 14.46 -8.86 2.92
CA GLY A 133 13.52 -9.41 1.95
C GLY A 133 12.67 -10.56 2.46
N LEU A 134 12.21 -11.40 1.52
CA LEU A 134 11.35 -12.54 1.83
C LEU A 134 12.01 -13.54 2.79
N LYS A 135 13.32 -13.70 2.73
CA LYS A 135 14.06 -14.59 3.64
C LYS A 135 13.89 -14.16 5.10
N TYR A 136 14.01 -12.87 5.36
CA TYR A 136 13.83 -12.33 6.70
C TYR A 136 12.37 -12.40 7.15
N ILE A 137 11.42 -12.06 6.28
CA ILE A 137 9.98 -12.18 6.57
C ILE A 137 9.64 -13.62 6.99
N ARG A 138 10.13 -14.64 6.28
CA ARG A 138 9.89 -16.05 6.62
C ARG A 138 10.42 -16.38 8.02
N ALA A 139 11.60 -15.88 8.35
CA ALA A 139 12.23 -16.12 9.66
C ALA A 139 11.43 -15.51 10.80
N ILE A 140 11.04 -14.22 10.69
CA ILE A 140 10.28 -13.55 11.75
C ILE A 140 8.82 -14.01 11.80
N ALA A 141 8.24 -14.47 10.70
CA ALA A 141 6.85 -14.95 10.67
C ALA A 141 6.64 -16.31 11.33
N ALA A 142 7.71 -17.09 11.49
CA ALA A 142 7.61 -18.46 11.99
C ALA A 142 6.90 -18.58 13.35
N PRO A 143 7.22 -17.79 14.38
CA PRO A 143 6.52 -17.85 15.67
C PRO A 143 5.12 -17.18 15.64
N TYR A 144 4.81 -16.34 14.67
CA TYR A 144 3.58 -15.53 14.65
C TYR A 144 2.62 -16.02 13.56
N THR A 145 2.07 -17.22 13.74
CA THR A 145 1.32 -17.96 12.71
C THR A 145 0.06 -17.25 12.20
N MET A 146 -0.52 -16.32 12.94
CA MET A 146 -1.72 -15.57 12.57
C MET A 146 -1.43 -14.33 11.69
N MET A 147 -0.18 -13.86 11.65
CA MET A 147 0.14 -12.59 11.02
C MET A 147 0.27 -12.69 9.51
N LYS A 148 -0.22 -11.66 8.81
CA LYS A 148 -0.05 -11.43 7.37
C LYS A 148 0.81 -10.19 7.15
N PHE A 149 1.46 -10.13 5.99
CA PHE A 149 2.41 -9.07 5.65
C PHE A 149 2.06 -8.39 4.34
N MET A 150 2.35 -7.09 4.28
CA MET A 150 2.39 -6.30 3.06
C MET A 150 3.82 -5.75 2.89
N PRO A 151 4.76 -6.51 2.28
CA PRO A 151 6.10 -6.02 2.00
C PRO A 151 6.06 -4.84 1.06
N THR A 152 6.85 -3.81 1.39
CA THR A 152 6.99 -2.59 0.59
C THR A 152 8.45 -2.11 0.65
N GLY A 153 8.96 -1.61 -0.47
CA GLY A 153 10.34 -1.12 -0.58
C GLY A 153 11.27 -2.13 -1.25
N GLY A 154 11.64 -1.84 -2.49
CA GLY A 154 12.46 -2.70 -3.34
C GLY A 154 11.67 -3.79 -4.09
N ILE A 155 10.35 -3.84 -3.95
CA ILE A 155 9.50 -4.76 -4.72
C ILE A 155 9.42 -4.29 -6.18
N ASN A 156 9.59 -5.24 -7.10
CA ASN A 156 9.66 -5.01 -8.54
C ASN A 156 9.20 -6.26 -9.32
N PRO A 157 9.06 -6.22 -10.67
CA PRO A 157 8.59 -7.36 -11.46
C PRO A 157 9.44 -8.63 -11.32
N GLN A 158 10.74 -8.51 -10.99
CA GLN A 158 11.66 -9.64 -10.88
C GLN A 158 11.48 -10.43 -9.58
N ASN A 159 11.08 -9.77 -8.48
CA ASN A 159 10.97 -10.43 -7.17
C ASN A 159 9.53 -10.59 -6.66
N VAL A 160 8.56 -9.84 -7.16
CA VAL A 160 7.19 -9.85 -6.63
C VAL A 160 6.52 -11.23 -6.67
N ARG A 161 6.84 -12.08 -7.66
CA ARG A 161 6.30 -13.45 -7.77
C ARG A 161 6.66 -14.31 -6.55
N GLU A 162 7.91 -14.25 -6.10
CA GLU A 162 8.36 -14.99 -4.93
C GLU A 162 7.65 -14.56 -3.65
N TYR A 163 7.42 -13.25 -3.51
CA TYR A 163 6.64 -12.72 -2.39
C TYR A 163 5.19 -13.23 -2.43
N LEU A 164 4.51 -13.09 -3.57
CA LEU A 164 3.11 -13.48 -3.72
C LEU A 164 2.86 -14.99 -3.55
N ALA A 165 3.87 -15.82 -3.86
CA ALA A 165 3.82 -17.26 -3.64
C ALA A 165 3.86 -17.67 -2.17
N TYR A 166 4.26 -16.76 -1.24
CA TYR A 166 4.25 -17.05 0.18
C TYR A 166 2.88 -16.72 0.78
N ASP A 167 2.22 -17.72 1.36
CA ASP A 167 0.84 -17.65 1.86
C ASP A 167 0.59 -16.58 2.94
N ARG A 168 1.67 -16.10 3.60
CA ARG A 168 1.60 -15.02 4.59
C ARG A 168 1.60 -13.63 3.95
N ILE A 169 1.91 -13.50 2.67
CA ILE A 169 1.84 -12.22 1.97
C ILE A 169 0.40 -11.97 1.51
N ALA A 170 -0.20 -10.93 2.06
CA ALA A 170 -1.54 -10.51 1.69
C ALA A 170 -1.55 -9.70 0.37
N ALA A 171 -0.59 -8.79 0.23
CA ALA A 171 -0.34 -7.99 -0.96
C ALA A 171 1.09 -7.46 -0.91
N CYS A 172 1.60 -6.95 -2.02
CA CYS A 172 2.88 -6.24 -2.10
C CYS A 172 2.65 -4.77 -2.43
N GLY A 173 3.29 -3.86 -1.67
CA GLY A 173 3.34 -2.45 -2.03
C GLY A 173 4.45 -2.20 -3.05
N GLY A 174 4.14 -1.60 -4.18
CA GLY A 174 5.12 -1.34 -5.23
C GLY A 174 4.92 0.00 -5.94
N SER A 175 6.02 0.58 -6.40
CA SER A 175 5.98 1.87 -7.12
C SER A 175 6.51 1.79 -8.56
N TRP A 176 6.93 0.61 -9.02
CA TRP A 176 7.55 0.47 -10.35
C TRP A 176 6.62 0.83 -11.51
N MET A 177 5.29 0.60 -11.35
CA MET A 177 4.29 0.93 -12.35
C MET A 177 3.80 2.39 -12.27
N VAL A 178 4.13 3.11 -11.19
CA VAL A 178 3.68 4.49 -10.90
C VAL A 178 4.85 5.39 -10.50
N LYS A 179 5.96 5.32 -11.24
CA LYS A 179 7.14 6.15 -10.94
C LYS A 179 6.79 7.63 -11.05
N ASN A 180 7.30 8.45 -10.12
CA ASN A 180 7.08 9.90 -10.12
C ASN A 180 7.39 10.54 -11.48
N THR A 181 8.53 10.16 -12.10
CA THR A 181 8.93 10.70 -13.40
C THR A 181 7.88 10.45 -14.48
N MET A 182 7.22 9.29 -14.47
CA MET A 182 6.16 8.98 -15.45
C MET A 182 4.92 9.82 -15.19
N ILE A 183 4.54 10.00 -13.92
CA ILE A 183 3.40 10.83 -13.52
C ILE A 183 3.65 12.30 -13.92
N GLU A 184 4.82 12.84 -13.61
CA GLU A 184 5.21 14.19 -13.94
C GLU A 184 5.21 14.44 -15.45
N ASN A 185 5.70 13.47 -16.23
CA ASN A 185 5.74 13.53 -17.70
C ASN A 185 4.40 13.21 -18.37
N ASN A 186 3.32 12.93 -17.63
CA ASN A 186 2.00 12.51 -18.15
C ASN A 186 2.05 11.20 -18.95
N GLU A 187 2.93 10.26 -18.62
CA GLU A 187 3.07 8.95 -19.28
C GLU A 187 1.99 7.96 -18.79
N PHE A 188 0.72 8.39 -18.77
CA PHE A 188 -0.38 7.59 -18.20
C PHE A 188 -0.70 6.33 -18.99
N ASP A 189 -0.53 6.36 -20.31
CA ASP A 189 -0.66 5.16 -21.16
C ASP A 189 0.39 4.11 -20.78
N ARG A 190 1.62 4.55 -20.50
CA ARG A 190 2.68 3.64 -20.04
C ARG A 190 2.40 3.08 -18.64
N ILE A 191 1.83 3.89 -17.76
CA ILE A 191 1.36 3.43 -16.43
C ILE A 191 0.29 2.35 -16.59
N GLU A 192 -0.70 2.56 -17.45
CA GLU A 192 -1.74 1.56 -17.75
C GLU A 192 -1.16 0.24 -18.22
N GLU A 193 -0.18 0.27 -19.15
CA GLU A 193 0.52 -0.93 -19.63
C GLU A 193 1.23 -1.68 -18.49
N LEU A 194 2.03 -0.96 -17.68
CA LEU A 194 2.75 -1.55 -16.55
C LEU A 194 1.81 -2.12 -15.48
N VAL A 195 0.65 -1.53 -15.30
CA VAL A 195 -0.40 -2.03 -14.41
C VAL A 195 -0.98 -3.34 -14.94
N LYS A 196 -1.26 -3.43 -16.26
CA LYS A 196 -1.69 -4.69 -16.90
C LYS A 196 -0.66 -5.80 -16.72
N GLU A 197 0.63 -5.49 -16.95
CA GLU A 197 1.74 -6.43 -16.71
C GLU A 197 1.76 -6.90 -15.24
N ALA A 198 1.59 -5.98 -14.28
CA ALA A 198 1.56 -6.30 -12.86
C ALA A 198 0.38 -7.21 -12.47
N ILE A 199 -0.79 -7.00 -13.06
CA ILE A 199 -1.97 -7.85 -12.84
C ILE A 199 -1.76 -9.27 -13.38
N GLU A 200 -1.14 -9.42 -14.55
CA GLU A 200 -0.81 -10.76 -15.09
C GLU A 200 0.16 -11.50 -14.15
N ILE A 201 1.17 -10.81 -13.62
CA ILE A 201 2.06 -11.41 -12.61
C ILE A 201 1.28 -11.92 -11.39
N VAL A 202 0.31 -11.14 -10.91
CA VAL A 202 -0.52 -11.55 -9.76
C VAL A 202 -1.33 -12.80 -10.07
N LYS A 203 -1.98 -12.84 -11.23
CA LYS A 203 -2.79 -14.00 -11.67
C LYS A 203 -1.95 -15.28 -11.71
N GLU A 204 -0.78 -15.23 -12.34
CA GLU A 204 0.13 -16.35 -12.46
C GLU A 204 0.74 -16.82 -11.13
N SER A 205 0.87 -15.91 -10.16
CA SER A 205 1.48 -16.21 -8.85
C SER A 205 0.50 -16.82 -7.84
N ARG A 206 -0.79 -16.80 -8.12
CA ARG A 206 -1.86 -17.23 -7.20
C ARG A 206 -2.67 -18.43 -7.71
N THR A 207 -2.31 -18.94 -8.87
CA THR A 207 -2.77 -20.24 -9.37
C THR A 207 -1.96 -21.36 -8.77
#